data_73c4a5ef3c03358ff5b1a10f1da4d696
#
_entry.id   73c4a5ef3c03358ff5b1a10f1da4d696
#
_cell.length_a   1.000
_cell.length_b   1.000
_cell.length_c   1.000
_cell.angle_alpha   90.00
_cell.angle_beta   90.00
_cell.angle_gamma   90.00
#
_symmetry.space_group_name_H-M   'P 1'
#
loop_
_entity.id
_entity.type
_entity.pdbx_description
1 polymer ?
#
loop_
_entity_poly.entity_id
_entity_poly.type
_entity_poly.pdbx_seq_one_letter_code
_entity_poly.pdbx_strand_id
1 'polypeptide(L)'
;RVVQYQTVLQMSQATPQIYDLPQLHRQMIEVLGIKNADKLVPTTDDMKPTDPMSENMNALVGKPIKAFIYQDHAAHMATHQAFMQDPMIAQAIGQNPQANQIMAALQAHIAEHLGFEYRKQLEEKMGVPLPGPNEELPEEMEVLLAQTMAQAGQQLSQAHQQQAAQQEAQQQAQDPLVQM
;
A
#
# COMPACT_ATOMS: atom_id res chain seq x y z
N ARG A 1 4.26 -28.57 -24.01
CA ARG A 1 4.21 -27.46 -22.98
C ARG A 1 3.16 -26.42 -23.34
N VAL A 2 3.09 -25.87 -24.58
CA VAL A 2 2.08 -24.84 -24.96
C VAL A 2 0.65 -25.35 -24.72
N VAL A 3 0.32 -26.56 -25.16
CA VAL A 3 -1.01 -27.17 -24.96
C VAL A 3 -1.36 -27.28 -23.46
N GLN A 4 -0.40 -27.61 -22.61
CA GLN A 4 -0.63 -27.69 -21.16
C GLN A 4 -1.00 -26.33 -20.57
N TYR A 5 -0.31 -25.24 -20.94
CA TYR A 5 -0.66 -23.89 -20.50
C TYR A 5 -2.01 -23.43 -21.04
N GLN A 6 -2.35 -23.77 -22.29
CA GLN A 6 -3.68 -23.50 -22.84
C GLN A 6 -4.79 -24.19 -22.04
N THR A 7 -4.56 -25.43 -21.62
CA THR A 7 -5.51 -26.15 -20.75
C THR A 7 -5.67 -25.45 -19.40
N VAL A 8 -4.57 -25.05 -18.76
CA VAL A 8 -4.62 -24.33 -17.47
C VAL A 8 -5.33 -22.98 -17.63
N LEU A 9 -5.07 -22.26 -18.74
CA LEU A 9 -5.77 -21.00 -19.03
C LEU A 9 -7.29 -21.20 -19.22
N GLN A 10 -7.71 -22.26 -19.88
CA GLN A 10 -9.14 -22.61 -19.98
C GLN A 10 -9.75 -22.94 -18.60
N MET A 11 -9.04 -23.67 -17.76
CA MET A 11 -9.47 -23.95 -16.38
C MET A 11 -9.58 -22.67 -15.55
N SER A 12 -8.67 -21.73 -15.71
CA SER A 12 -8.66 -20.46 -14.98
C SER A 12 -9.83 -19.53 -15.36
N GLN A 13 -10.44 -19.70 -16.54
CA GLN A 13 -11.61 -18.91 -16.93
C GLN A 13 -12.85 -19.21 -16.06
N ALA A 14 -12.96 -20.42 -15.54
CA ALA A 14 -14.07 -20.82 -14.68
C ALA A 14 -13.93 -20.28 -13.24
N THR A 15 -12.70 -20.15 -12.75
CA THR A 15 -12.39 -19.74 -11.37
C THR A 15 -11.17 -18.83 -11.33
N PRO A 16 -11.22 -17.63 -11.95
CA PRO A 16 -10.03 -16.77 -12.11
C PRO A 16 -9.42 -16.33 -10.77
N GLN A 17 -10.19 -16.29 -9.70
CA GLN A 17 -9.77 -15.83 -8.38
C GLN A 17 -8.75 -16.76 -7.67
N ILE A 18 -8.59 -18.01 -8.13
CA ILE A 18 -7.61 -18.94 -7.54
C ILE A 18 -6.30 -19.02 -8.33
N TYR A 19 -6.20 -18.30 -9.44
CA TYR A 19 -5.02 -18.30 -10.30
C TYR A 19 -4.33 -16.94 -10.31
N ASP A 20 -3.00 -16.95 -10.27
CA ASP A 20 -2.19 -15.80 -10.65
C ASP A 20 -2.16 -15.70 -12.18
N LEU A 21 -3.16 -15.02 -12.75
CA LEU A 21 -3.30 -14.88 -14.20
C LEU A 21 -2.13 -14.13 -14.85
N PRO A 22 -1.61 -13.03 -14.29
CA PRO A 22 -0.42 -12.37 -14.80
C PRO A 22 0.77 -13.32 -14.93
N GLN A 23 1.06 -14.08 -13.88
CA GLN A 23 2.16 -15.06 -13.89
C GLN A 23 1.93 -16.21 -14.88
N LEU A 24 0.69 -16.69 -14.97
CA LEU A 24 0.33 -17.72 -15.97
C LEU A 24 0.57 -17.21 -17.40
N HIS A 25 0.16 -15.98 -17.69
CA HIS A 25 0.37 -15.37 -19.00
C HIS A 25 1.86 -15.19 -19.32
N ARG A 26 2.68 -14.75 -18.35
CA ARG A 26 4.12 -14.62 -18.52
C ARG A 26 4.76 -15.97 -18.89
N GLN A 27 4.44 -17.01 -18.15
CA GLN A 27 4.94 -18.35 -18.42
C GLN A 27 4.53 -18.85 -19.81
N MET A 28 3.32 -18.58 -20.25
CA MET A 28 2.87 -18.91 -21.62
C MET A 28 3.68 -18.16 -22.67
N ILE A 29 3.91 -16.87 -22.50
CA ILE A 29 4.68 -16.02 -23.40
C ILE A 29 6.12 -16.53 -23.52
N GLU A 30 6.74 -16.89 -22.39
CA GLU A 30 8.09 -17.47 -22.35
C GLU A 30 8.18 -18.82 -23.07
N VAL A 31 7.19 -19.70 -22.86
CA VAL A 31 7.13 -21.01 -23.53
C VAL A 31 6.95 -20.88 -25.04
N LEU A 32 6.31 -19.80 -25.50
CA LEU A 32 6.22 -19.44 -26.92
C LEU A 32 7.52 -18.88 -27.48
N GLY A 33 8.56 -18.70 -26.64
CA GLY A 33 9.86 -18.17 -27.06
C GLY A 33 9.90 -16.64 -27.18
N ILE A 34 8.88 -15.95 -26.71
CA ILE A 34 8.81 -14.49 -26.71
C ILE A 34 9.58 -13.97 -25.50
N LYS A 35 10.54 -13.10 -25.74
CA LYS A 35 11.35 -12.47 -24.68
C LYS A 35 10.63 -11.28 -24.05
N ASN A 36 11.04 -10.95 -22.81
CA ASN A 36 10.50 -9.80 -22.04
C ASN A 36 9.00 -9.95 -21.73
N ALA A 37 8.58 -11.12 -21.28
CA ALA A 37 7.21 -11.37 -20.84
C ALA A 37 6.76 -10.40 -19.71
N ASP A 38 7.71 -9.96 -18.86
CA ASP A 38 7.55 -8.95 -17.83
C ASP A 38 7.09 -7.57 -18.37
N LYS A 39 7.59 -7.20 -19.55
CA LYS A 39 7.16 -5.95 -20.22
C LYS A 39 5.80 -6.05 -20.89
N LEU A 40 5.43 -7.25 -21.33
CA LEU A 40 4.14 -7.49 -21.98
C LEU A 40 3.01 -7.62 -20.94
N VAL A 41 3.32 -8.22 -19.80
CA VAL A 41 2.39 -8.42 -18.69
C VAL A 41 3.06 -7.87 -17.41
N PRO A 42 3.14 -6.54 -17.21
CA PRO A 42 3.71 -5.96 -16.01
C PRO A 42 2.86 -6.30 -14.78
N THR A 43 3.51 -6.58 -13.66
CA THR A 43 2.87 -6.82 -12.36
C THR A 43 3.35 -5.81 -11.33
N THR A 44 2.64 -5.72 -10.21
CA THR A 44 3.08 -4.87 -9.09
C THR A 44 4.40 -5.33 -8.48
N ASP A 45 4.80 -6.59 -8.66
CA ASP A 45 6.07 -7.12 -8.15
C ASP A 45 7.28 -6.63 -8.94
N ASP A 46 7.09 -6.17 -10.18
CA ASP A 46 8.16 -5.57 -11.00
C ASP A 46 8.40 -4.08 -10.67
N MET A 47 7.52 -3.49 -9.89
CA MET A 47 7.61 -2.07 -9.56
C MET A 47 8.84 -1.79 -8.71
N LYS A 48 9.43 -0.63 -8.96
CA LYS A 48 10.55 -0.09 -8.20
C LYS A 48 10.06 1.12 -7.40
N PRO A 49 10.70 1.41 -6.26
CA PRO A 49 10.35 2.59 -5.48
C PRO A 49 10.60 3.85 -6.32
N THR A 50 9.69 4.78 -6.19
CA THR A 50 9.74 6.10 -6.81
C THR A 50 9.56 7.17 -5.74
N ASP A 51 9.86 8.41 -6.06
CA ASP A 51 9.55 9.54 -5.20
C ASP A 51 8.05 9.84 -5.18
N PRO A 52 7.53 10.48 -4.12
CA PRO A 52 6.08 10.67 -3.96
C PRO A 52 5.46 11.57 -5.03
N MET A 53 6.22 12.48 -5.66
CA MET A 53 5.69 13.30 -6.74
C MET A 53 5.53 12.47 -8.01
N SER A 54 6.49 11.61 -8.34
CA SER A 54 6.37 10.66 -9.46
C SER A 54 5.20 9.69 -9.27
N GLU A 55 4.93 9.26 -8.04
CA GLU A 55 3.78 8.42 -7.71
C GLU A 55 2.47 9.17 -7.93
N ASN A 56 2.37 10.43 -7.49
CA ASN A 56 1.22 11.29 -7.77
C ASN A 56 0.95 11.43 -9.27
N MET A 57 2.00 11.69 -10.06
CA MET A 57 1.86 11.81 -11.52
C MET A 57 1.45 10.49 -12.17
N ASN A 58 1.97 9.36 -11.68
CA ASN A 58 1.57 8.04 -12.16
C ASN A 58 0.07 7.78 -11.87
N ALA A 59 -0.40 8.12 -10.67
CA ALA A 59 -1.82 7.97 -10.30
C ALA A 59 -2.73 8.80 -11.22
N LEU A 60 -2.36 10.04 -11.55
CA LEU A 60 -3.13 10.90 -12.46
C LEU A 60 -3.34 10.29 -13.85
N VAL A 61 -2.37 9.52 -14.33
CA VAL A 61 -2.44 8.87 -15.66
C VAL A 61 -2.88 7.41 -15.59
N GLY A 62 -3.38 6.97 -14.42
CA GLY A 62 -3.91 5.62 -14.22
C GLY A 62 -2.85 4.52 -14.19
N LYS A 63 -1.57 4.87 -13.97
CA LYS A 63 -0.51 3.89 -13.74
C LYS A 63 -0.56 3.38 -12.30
N PRO A 64 -0.22 2.10 -12.06
CA PRO A 64 -0.15 1.58 -10.71
C PRO A 64 0.95 2.27 -9.90
N ILE A 65 0.70 2.43 -8.61
CA ILE A 65 1.62 2.93 -7.60
C ILE A 65 1.69 1.92 -6.46
N LYS A 66 2.84 1.82 -5.76
CA LYS A 66 3.06 0.84 -4.70
C LYS A 66 4.05 1.39 -3.68
N ALA A 67 3.72 1.27 -2.42
CA ALA A 67 4.63 1.60 -1.33
C ALA A 67 5.64 0.47 -1.06
N PHE A 68 6.85 0.83 -0.61
CA PHE A 68 7.92 -0.10 -0.27
C PHE A 68 8.38 0.12 1.16
N ILE A 69 8.61 -0.96 1.88
CA ILE A 69 8.84 -0.99 3.33
C ILE A 69 9.94 -0.06 3.85
N TYR A 70 10.92 0.30 3.01
CA TYR A 70 12.05 1.14 3.40
C TYR A 70 11.92 2.61 3.00
N GLN A 71 10.77 3.04 2.47
CA GLN A 71 10.51 4.44 2.15
C GLN A 71 10.26 5.27 3.43
N ASP A 72 10.44 6.58 3.32
CA ASP A 72 9.99 7.52 4.36
C ASP A 72 8.46 7.71 4.24
N HIS A 73 7.73 6.86 4.95
CA HIS A 73 6.28 6.81 4.84
C HIS A 73 5.61 8.11 5.30
N ALA A 74 6.14 8.76 6.32
CA ALA A 74 5.61 10.03 6.80
C ALA A 74 5.75 11.13 5.74
N ALA A 75 6.92 11.23 5.09
CA ALA A 75 7.16 12.19 4.01
C ALA A 75 6.30 11.91 2.78
N HIS A 76 6.14 10.63 2.39
CA HIS A 76 5.28 10.23 1.28
C HIS A 76 3.82 10.60 1.55
N MET A 77 3.27 10.23 2.71
CA MET A 77 1.90 10.56 3.10
C MET A 77 1.66 12.08 3.11
N ALA A 78 2.58 12.86 3.67
CA ALA A 78 2.47 14.32 3.69
C ALA A 78 2.42 14.90 2.27
N THR A 79 3.26 14.39 1.35
CA THR A 79 3.30 14.84 -0.04
C THR A 79 2.02 14.46 -0.80
N HIS A 80 1.52 13.23 -0.63
CA HIS A 80 0.28 12.80 -1.26
C HIS A 80 -0.93 13.58 -0.75
N GLN A 81 -1.00 13.83 0.56
CA GLN A 81 -2.07 14.63 1.16
C GLN A 81 -2.05 16.08 0.67
N ALA A 82 -0.87 16.72 0.64
CA ALA A 82 -0.73 18.07 0.12
C ALA A 82 -1.15 18.17 -1.35
N PHE A 83 -0.76 17.18 -2.17
CA PHE A 83 -1.17 17.08 -3.57
C PHE A 83 -2.69 16.98 -3.74
N MET A 84 -3.35 16.12 -2.95
CA MET A 84 -4.80 15.95 -3.01
C MET A 84 -5.59 17.17 -2.50
N GLN A 85 -4.99 17.94 -1.59
CA GLN A 85 -5.59 19.16 -1.01
C GLN A 85 -5.34 20.41 -1.85
N ASP A 86 -4.42 20.37 -2.83
CA ASP A 86 -4.16 21.51 -3.70
C ASP A 86 -5.40 21.82 -4.57
N PRO A 87 -5.96 23.04 -4.52
CA PRO A 87 -7.18 23.39 -5.26
C PRO A 87 -7.05 23.24 -6.78
N MET A 88 -5.86 23.46 -7.35
CA MET A 88 -5.65 23.32 -8.80
C MET A 88 -5.66 21.85 -9.19
N ILE A 89 -5.02 21.00 -8.38
CA ILE A 89 -5.00 19.55 -8.57
C ILE A 89 -6.41 18.97 -8.37
N ALA A 90 -7.10 19.36 -7.31
CA ALA A 90 -8.47 18.92 -7.04
C ALA A 90 -9.42 19.27 -8.20
N GLN A 91 -9.29 20.48 -8.76
CA GLN A 91 -10.05 20.89 -9.95
C GLN A 91 -9.69 20.05 -11.18
N ALA A 92 -8.40 19.81 -11.43
CA ALA A 92 -7.93 19.01 -12.57
C ALA A 92 -8.41 17.55 -12.46
N ILE A 93 -8.34 16.95 -11.29
CA ILE A 93 -8.87 15.61 -11.03
C ILE A 93 -10.38 15.60 -11.23
N GLY A 94 -11.11 16.56 -10.69
CA GLY A 94 -12.57 16.65 -10.80
C GLY A 94 -13.10 16.74 -12.23
N GLN A 95 -12.29 17.25 -13.16
CA GLN A 95 -12.60 17.29 -14.60
C GLN A 95 -12.22 16.01 -15.35
N ASN A 96 -11.51 15.08 -14.69
CA ASN A 96 -11.08 13.82 -15.31
C ASN A 96 -12.22 12.79 -15.26
N PRO A 97 -12.56 12.12 -16.37
CA PRO A 97 -13.56 11.04 -16.37
C PRO A 97 -13.25 9.90 -15.37
N GLN A 98 -11.98 9.73 -14.99
CA GLN A 98 -11.51 8.72 -14.05
C GLN A 98 -11.27 9.27 -12.63
N ALA A 99 -11.82 10.43 -12.28
CA ALA A 99 -11.60 11.11 -11.01
C ALA A 99 -11.73 10.19 -9.79
N ASN A 100 -12.79 9.39 -9.73
CA ASN A 100 -13.03 8.47 -8.63
C ASN A 100 -11.96 7.37 -8.54
N GLN A 101 -11.45 6.89 -9.67
CA GLN A 101 -10.40 5.87 -9.69
C GLN A 101 -9.06 6.45 -9.25
N ILE A 102 -8.73 7.67 -9.68
CA ILE A 102 -7.52 8.40 -9.28
C ILE A 102 -7.53 8.63 -7.77
N MET A 103 -8.65 9.14 -7.23
CA MET A 103 -8.79 9.39 -5.80
C MET A 103 -8.71 8.09 -4.99
N ALA A 104 -9.37 7.03 -5.44
CA ALA A 104 -9.31 5.73 -4.78
C ALA A 104 -7.89 5.14 -4.79
N ALA A 105 -7.15 5.27 -5.89
CA ALA A 105 -5.78 4.81 -6.00
C ALA A 105 -4.84 5.56 -5.04
N LEU A 106 -4.95 6.89 -4.96
CA LEU A 106 -4.16 7.71 -4.05
C LEU A 106 -4.49 7.40 -2.58
N GLN A 107 -5.77 7.24 -2.23
CA GLN A 107 -6.18 6.87 -0.88
C GLN A 107 -5.70 5.48 -0.49
N ALA A 108 -5.80 4.50 -1.39
CA ALA A 108 -5.29 3.15 -1.15
C ALA A 108 -3.76 3.16 -0.95
N HIS A 109 -3.04 3.94 -1.75
CA HIS A 109 -1.59 4.08 -1.62
C HIS A 109 -1.17 4.77 -0.31
N ILE A 110 -1.87 5.80 0.12
CA ILE A 110 -1.68 6.41 1.45
C ILE A 110 -1.91 5.37 2.55
N ALA A 111 -2.92 4.50 2.41
CA ALA A 111 -3.17 3.44 3.37
C ALA A 111 -2.05 2.38 3.40
N GLU A 112 -1.40 2.08 2.27
CA GLU A 112 -0.18 1.23 2.24
C GLU A 112 0.96 1.86 3.05
N HIS A 113 1.23 3.15 2.84
CA HIS A 113 2.24 3.87 3.62
C HIS A 113 1.90 3.90 5.12
N LEU A 114 0.64 4.15 5.46
CA LEU A 114 0.19 4.11 6.86
C LEU A 114 0.41 2.73 7.49
N GLY A 115 0.14 1.65 6.75
CA GLY A 115 0.40 0.28 7.20
C GLY A 115 1.88 0.02 7.49
N PHE A 116 2.79 0.48 6.62
CA PHE A 116 4.23 0.36 6.85
C PHE A 116 4.71 1.27 7.99
N GLU A 117 4.18 2.46 8.14
CA GLU A 117 4.51 3.34 9.28
C GLU A 117 4.07 2.72 10.60
N TYR A 118 2.85 2.14 10.65
CA TYR A 118 2.38 1.40 11.81
C TYR A 118 3.28 0.19 12.13
N ARG A 119 3.70 -0.55 11.11
CA ARG A 119 4.66 -1.65 11.26
C ARG A 119 5.97 -1.17 11.89
N LYS A 120 6.53 -0.07 11.41
CA LYS A 120 7.75 0.53 11.95
C LYS A 120 7.60 0.92 13.41
N GLN A 121 6.48 1.53 13.80
CA GLN A 121 6.18 1.87 15.18
C GLN A 121 6.06 0.63 16.09
N LEU A 122 5.51 -0.48 15.57
CA LEU A 122 5.51 -1.76 16.27
C LEU A 122 6.93 -2.29 16.47
N GLU A 123 7.76 -2.30 15.44
CA GLU A 123 9.17 -2.72 15.52
C GLU A 123 9.95 -1.89 16.55
N GLU A 124 9.74 -0.58 16.59
CA GLU A 124 10.33 0.31 17.60
C GLU A 124 9.87 -0.02 19.02
N LYS A 125 8.58 -0.32 19.20
CA LYS A 125 8.02 -0.72 20.51
C LYS A 125 8.53 -2.08 20.97
N MET A 126 8.69 -3.01 20.07
CA MET A 126 9.18 -4.37 20.37
C MET A 126 10.70 -4.42 20.54
N GLY A 127 11.44 -3.46 19.94
CA GLY A 127 12.89 -3.45 19.92
C GLY A 127 13.51 -4.49 18.98
N VAL A 128 12.70 -5.14 18.13
CA VAL A 128 13.13 -6.14 17.15
C VAL A 128 12.43 -5.91 15.82
N PRO A 129 13.10 -6.16 14.69
CA PRO A 129 12.46 -6.07 13.38
C PRO A 129 11.42 -7.19 13.22
N LEU A 130 10.35 -6.90 12.50
CA LEU A 130 9.38 -7.90 12.08
C LEU A 130 9.87 -8.67 10.86
N PRO A 131 9.54 -9.96 10.74
CA PRO A 131 9.90 -10.76 9.58
C PRO A 131 9.32 -10.17 8.30
N GLY A 132 9.99 -10.41 7.18
CA GLY A 132 9.53 -10.00 5.86
C GLY A 132 8.17 -10.60 5.51
N PRO A 133 7.41 -10.01 4.56
CA PRO A 133 6.05 -10.45 4.23
C PRO A 133 5.94 -11.92 3.76
N ASN A 134 7.05 -12.48 3.23
CA ASN A 134 7.11 -13.85 2.71
C ASN A 134 8.10 -14.71 3.50
N GLU A 135 8.51 -14.28 4.68
CA GLU A 135 9.44 -15.02 5.53
C GLU A 135 8.68 -16.05 6.34
N GLU A 136 9.04 -17.31 6.19
CA GLU A 136 8.46 -18.41 6.98
C GLU A 136 9.07 -18.41 8.38
N LEU A 137 8.22 -18.50 9.38
CA LEU A 137 8.61 -18.57 10.79
C LEU A 137 8.40 -19.99 11.34
N PRO A 138 9.31 -20.48 12.19
CA PRO A 138 9.02 -21.64 13.02
C PRO A 138 7.79 -21.39 13.91
N GLU A 139 6.94 -22.40 14.10
CA GLU A 139 5.66 -22.29 14.82
C GLU A 139 5.81 -21.65 16.22
N GLU A 140 6.84 -22.04 16.97
CA GLU A 140 7.09 -21.47 18.31
C GLU A 140 7.42 -19.97 18.27
N MET A 141 8.17 -19.54 17.24
CA MET A 141 8.52 -18.14 17.05
C MET A 141 7.32 -17.33 16.58
N GLU A 142 6.47 -17.88 15.73
CA GLU A 142 5.24 -17.24 15.28
C GLU A 142 4.33 -16.90 16.47
N VAL A 143 4.08 -17.87 17.36
CA VAL A 143 3.24 -17.69 18.54
C VAL A 143 3.80 -16.62 19.48
N LEU A 144 5.11 -16.65 19.75
CA LEU A 144 5.76 -15.66 20.62
C LEU A 144 5.69 -14.26 19.99
N LEU A 145 5.96 -14.16 18.70
CA LEU A 145 5.92 -12.90 17.96
C LEU A 145 4.50 -12.32 17.95
N ALA A 146 3.48 -13.14 17.65
CA ALA A 146 2.09 -12.73 17.66
C ALA A 146 1.64 -12.18 19.02
N GLN A 147 2.03 -12.82 20.13
CA GLN A 147 1.74 -12.33 21.47
C GLN A 147 2.43 -10.99 21.77
N THR A 148 3.71 -10.87 21.39
CA THR A 148 4.48 -9.63 21.56
C THR A 148 3.90 -8.49 20.73
N MET A 149 3.52 -8.76 19.49
CA MET A 149 2.86 -7.78 18.60
C MET A 149 1.51 -7.33 19.16
N ALA A 150 0.73 -8.25 19.74
CA ALA A 150 -0.56 -7.90 20.35
C ALA A 150 -0.38 -6.91 21.51
N GLN A 151 0.60 -7.15 22.37
CA GLN A 151 0.92 -6.25 23.50
C GLN A 151 1.42 -4.88 23.00
N ALA A 152 2.37 -4.88 22.05
CA ALA A 152 2.91 -3.65 21.47
C ALA A 152 1.82 -2.85 20.75
N GLY A 153 0.93 -3.52 20.02
CA GLY A 153 -0.20 -2.89 19.33
C GLY A 153 -1.21 -2.25 20.29
N GLN A 154 -1.49 -2.89 21.42
CA GLN A 154 -2.35 -2.29 22.44
C GLN A 154 -1.72 -1.04 23.04
N GLN A 155 -0.43 -1.05 23.36
CA GLN A 155 0.28 0.11 23.89
C GLN A 155 0.32 1.25 22.85
N LEU A 156 0.57 0.93 21.60
CA LEU A 156 0.58 1.91 20.52
C LEU A 156 -0.80 2.55 20.32
N SER A 157 -1.86 1.74 20.31
CA SER A 157 -3.24 2.22 20.22
C SER A 157 -3.60 3.17 21.36
N GLN A 158 -3.24 2.83 22.59
CA GLN A 158 -3.45 3.71 23.76
C GLN A 158 -2.69 5.03 23.62
N ALA A 159 -1.44 4.98 23.16
CA ALA A 159 -0.65 6.20 22.92
C ALA A 159 -1.29 7.10 21.84
N HIS A 160 -1.76 6.53 20.74
CA HIS A 160 -2.45 7.29 19.69
C HIS A 160 -3.78 7.90 20.20
N GLN A 161 -4.55 7.17 21.00
CA GLN A 161 -5.77 7.70 21.61
C GLN A 161 -5.49 8.89 22.55
N GLN A 162 -4.43 8.80 23.36
CA GLN A 162 -4.01 9.89 24.24
C GLN A 162 -3.56 11.12 23.45
N GLN A 163 -2.81 10.93 22.37
CA GLN A 163 -2.39 12.02 21.49
C GLN A 163 -3.58 12.69 20.80
N ALA A 164 -4.53 11.90 20.28
CA ALA A 164 -5.75 12.42 19.66
C ALA A 164 -6.57 13.25 20.65
N ALA A 165 -6.78 12.76 21.86
CA ALA A 165 -7.50 13.50 22.91
C ALA A 165 -6.79 14.80 23.31
N GLN A 166 -5.46 14.80 23.38
CA GLN A 166 -4.69 16.02 23.64
C GLN A 166 -4.82 17.05 22.51
N GLN A 167 -4.80 16.61 21.25
CA GLN A 167 -4.98 17.49 20.10
C GLN A 167 -6.38 18.12 20.07
N GLU A 168 -7.41 17.31 20.33
CA GLU A 168 -8.79 17.80 20.43
C GLU A 168 -8.95 18.83 21.55
N ALA A 169 -8.37 18.58 22.72
CA ALA A 169 -8.40 19.50 23.84
C ALA A 169 -7.68 20.82 23.51
N GLN A 170 -6.55 20.77 22.80
CA GLN A 170 -5.83 21.98 22.37
C GLN A 170 -6.60 22.76 21.31
N GLN A 171 -7.28 22.10 20.39
CA GLN A 171 -8.12 22.77 19.39
C GLN A 171 -9.32 23.45 20.03
N GLN A 172 -9.99 22.80 20.98
CA GLN A 172 -11.09 23.40 21.73
C GLN A 172 -10.66 24.61 22.57
N ALA A 173 -9.46 24.59 23.17
CA ALA A 173 -8.91 25.71 23.93
C ALA A 173 -8.55 26.93 23.06
N GLN A 174 -8.35 26.75 21.77
CA GLN A 174 -8.05 27.81 20.80
C GLN A 174 -9.29 28.33 20.07
N ASP A 175 -10.46 27.71 20.27
CA ASP A 175 -11.71 28.16 19.64
C ASP A 175 -12.19 29.46 20.31
N PRO A 176 -12.27 30.59 19.58
CA PRO A 176 -12.70 31.90 20.15
C PRO A 176 -14.12 31.88 20.71
N LEU A 177 -14.96 30.92 20.31
CA LEU A 177 -16.34 30.81 20.79
C LEU A 177 -16.46 30.19 22.19
N VAL A 178 -15.41 29.53 22.69
CA VAL A 178 -15.38 28.94 24.04
C VAL A 178 -14.87 29.96 25.10
N GLN A 179 -14.31 31.11 24.66
CA GLN A 179 -13.76 32.14 25.53
C GLN A 179 -14.76 33.32 25.79
N MET A 180 -15.97 33.23 25.27
CA MET A 180 -17.06 34.18 25.56
C MET A 180 -18.07 33.62 26.57
#